data_67a2979bf2dd9359075ee8731abf6e4d
#
_entry.id   67a2979bf2dd9359075ee8731abf6e4d
#
_cell.length_a   1.000
_cell.length_b   1.000
_cell.length_c   1.000
_cell.angle_alpha   90.00
_cell.angle_beta   90.00
_cell.angle_gamma   90.00
#
_symmetry.space_group_name_H-M   'P 1'
#
loop_
_entity.id
_entity.type
_entity.pdbx_description
1 polymer ?
#
loop_
_entity_poly.entity_id
_entity_poly.type
_entity_poly.pdbx_seq_one_letter_code
_entity_poly.pdbx_strand_id
1 'polypeptide(L)'
;MTLTMPDLKKIVELFAIEGEVKEIKPLGNGLINDTYKVVTEGNAPDYVLQRINNAIFTDVDLLQSNIEAVTRHIRKKLEAAGEDDIDRKVLRFIPLKSEGEKVEVLMSEKPKTYCLEDGKYWRVSVFIDNAYTYETVNPEYSGYAGEAFGAFEAMLADIPDTLGETIPDFHNMELRLRQLVEAVREDKAGRLHTDDKTEGQELHKILEDIDKYGIQMCKAEQLHREGKLPKRICHCDTKVNNMMFDKDGKILCVIDLDTVMPSYVFSDFGDFLRTAANPVAEDSPELDKVDFDMEIFKAFTRGYLKGTKPFLTPIERENLPYAACLFPFMQAVRFFADYINGDTYYKIKYPEHNLVRTRNQIKLFHSALGKVPQMMEFITDCH
;
A
#
# COMPACT_ATOMS: atom_id res chain seq x y z
N MET A 1 11.47 -23.64 8.22
CA MET A 1 11.73 -23.83 9.67
C MET A 1 11.15 -22.62 10.38
N THR A 2 10.35 -22.83 11.42
CA THR A 2 9.87 -21.75 12.29
C THR A 2 11.06 -21.31 13.18
N LEU A 3 11.39 -20.01 13.17
CA LEU A 3 12.45 -19.46 14.01
C LEU A 3 12.03 -19.51 15.48
N THR A 4 12.98 -19.85 16.35
CA THR A 4 12.76 -19.86 17.80
C THR A 4 13.00 -18.47 18.39
N MET A 5 12.51 -18.23 19.61
CA MET A 5 12.76 -16.96 20.32
C MET A 5 14.27 -16.65 20.49
N PRO A 6 15.15 -17.63 20.83
CA PRO A 6 16.59 -17.39 20.87
C PRO A 6 17.21 -16.96 19.55
N ASP A 7 16.70 -17.46 18.40
CA ASP A 7 17.18 -17.06 17.08
C ASP A 7 16.79 -15.62 16.77
N LEU A 8 15.53 -15.24 17.07
CA LEU A 8 15.04 -13.86 16.88
C LEU A 8 15.77 -12.87 17.81
N LYS A 9 16.09 -13.27 19.04
CA LYS A 9 16.86 -12.44 19.98
C LYS A 9 18.24 -12.08 19.45
N LYS A 10 18.96 -13.06 18.88
CA LYS A 10 20.27 -12.82 18.25
C LYS A 10 20.18 -11.77 17.12
N ILE A 11 19.11 -11.84 16.33
CA ILE A 11 18.89 -10.86 15.25
C ILE A 11 18.66 -9.46 15.82
N VAL A 12 17.80 -9.34 16.85
CA VAL A 12 17.53 -8.04 17.51
C VAL A 12 18.79 -7.45 18.12
N GLU A 13 19.67 -8.29 18.68
CA GLU A 13 20.94 -7.87 19.30
C GLU A 13 21.95 -7.24 18.33
N LEU A 14 21.76 -7.40 17.01
CA LEU A 14 22.56 -6.71 15.99
C LEU A 14 22.22 -5.22 15.89
N PHE A 15 21.04 -4.81 16.33
CA PHE A 15 20.56 -3.44 16.26
C PHE A 15 20.86 -2.66 17.54
N ALA A 16 21.02 -1.35 17.42
CA ALA A 16 21.30 -0.45 18.54
C ALA A 16 20.03 -0.14 19.36
N ILE A 17 19.34 -1.19 19.83
CA ILE A 17 18.18 -1.04 20.72
C ILE A 17 18.60 -0.63 22.12
N GLU A 18 17.69 0.01 22.84
CA GLU A 18 17.82 0.34 24.27
C GLU A 18 17.12 -0.75 25.10
N GLY A 19 17.67 -1.06 26.27
CA GLY A 19 17.12 -2.05 27.19
C GLY A 19 17.44 -3.50 26.80
N GLU A 20 17.03 -4.42 27.68
CA GLU A 20 17.17 -5.87 27.48
C GLU A 20 15.87 -6.47 26.94
N VAL A 21 16.00 -7.40 25.99
CA VAL A 21 14.87 -8.11 25.41
C VAL A 21 14.30 -9.10 26.41
N LYS A 22 13.04 -8.88 26.81
CA LYS A 22 12.27 -9.73 27.71
C LYS A 22 11.50 -10.82 26.95
N GLU A 23 10.81 -10.44 25.89
CA GLU A 23 9.92 -11.31 25.12
C GLU A 23 9.89 -10.90 23.64
N ILE A 24 9.75 -11.88 22.74
CA ILE A 24 9.47 -11.65 21.33
C ILE A 24 8.25 -12.49 20.95
N LYS A 25 7.21 -11.85 20.42
CA LYS A 25 5.95 -12.49 20.04
C LYS A 25 5.46 -12.02 18.67
N PRO A 26 4.76 -12.86 17.90
CA PRO A 26 4.15 -12.44 16.63
C PRO A 26 3.26 -11.22 16.83
N LEU A 27 3.30 -10.30 15.87
CA LEU A 27 2.51 -9.07 15.86
C LEU A 27 1.71 -9.00 14.57
N GLY A 28 0.37 -9.05 14.69
CA GLY A 28 -0.55 -8.97 13.56
C GLY A 28 -0.51 -10.20 12.62
N ASN A 29 -1.25 -10.11 11.52
CA ASN A 29 -1.36 -11.14 10.49
C ASN A 29 -0.83 -10.62 9.15
N GLY A 30 0.35 -9.98 9.14
CA GLY A 30 0.95 -9.43 7.93
C GLY A 30 0.98 -10.44 6.78
N LEU A 31 0.47 -10.06 5.62
CA LEU A 31 0.38 -10.96 4.45
C LEU A 31 1.72 -11.11 3.73
N ILE A 32 2.59 -10.12 3.85
CA ILE A 32 3.85 -10.02 3.10
C ILE A 32 5.04 -10.30 4.02
N ASN A 33 5.22 -9.47 5.05
CA ASN A 33 6.34 -9.57 5.99
C ASN A 33 5.96 -10.37 7.24
N ASP A 34 6.92 -11.10 7.82
CA ASP A 34 6.74 -11.65 9.18
C ASP A 34 7.09 -10.54 10.20
N THR A 35 6.17 -10.26 11.09
CA THR A 35 6.29 -9.16 12.05
C THR A 35 6.18 -9.66 13.47
N TYR A 36 7.05 -9.16 14.36
CA TYR A 36 7.14 -9.53 15.76
C TYR A 36 7.20 -8.28 16.63
N LYS A 37 6.50 -8.30 17.77
CA LYS A 37 6.72 -7.33 18.85
C LYS A 37 7.86 -7.81 19.72
N VAL A 38 8.83 -6.96 19.95
CA VAL A 38 9.94 -7.13 20.88
C VAL A 38 9.64 -6.32 22.13
N VAL A 39 9.36 -7.00 23.22
CA VAL A 39 9.11 -6.37 24.52
C VAL A 39 10.43 -6.25 25.28
N THR A 40 10.73 -5.07 25.80
CA THR A 40 11.92 -4.78 26.58
C THR A 40 11.64 -4.78 28.08
N GLU A 41 12.69 -4.82 28.91
CA GLU A 41 12.57 -4.68 30.36
C GLU A 41 12.60 -3.20 30.78
N GLY A 42 11.92 -2.90 31.88
CA GLY A 42 11.94 -1.59 32.52
C GLY A 42 11.18 -0.53 31.71
N ASN A 43 11.81 0.65 31.52
CA ASN A 43 11.22 1.82 30.84
C ASN A 43 11.79 2.02 29.41
N ALA A 44 12.57 1.08 28.91
CA ALA A 44 13.04 1.14 27.52
C ALA A 44 11.88 0.96 26.54
N PRO A 45 11.94 1.55 25.33
CA PRO A 45 10.88 1.41 24.34
C PRO A 45 10.78 -0.05 23.87
N ASP A 46 9.57 -0.51 23.57
CA ASP A 46 9.36 -1.74 22.80
C ASP A 46 9.70 -1.52 21.32
N TYR A 47 9.90 -2.62 20.59
CA TYR A 47 10.27 -2.56 19.17
C TYR A 47 9.41 -3.48 18.31
N VAL A 48 9.45 -3.22 17.00
CA VAL A 48 8.91 -4.09 15.97
C VAL A 48 10.08 -4.67 15.18
N LEU A 49 10.23 -5.99 15.21
CA LEU A 49 11.16 -6.74 14.36
C LEU A 49 10.38 -7.23 13.14
N GLN A 50 10.89 -6.95 11.94
CA GLN A 50 10.28 -7.42 10.70
C GLN A 50 11.28 -8.20 9.85
N ARG A 51 10.84 -9.34 9.30
CA ARG A 51 11.50 -10.03 8.20
C ARG A 51 10.94 -9.55 6.89
N ILE A 52 11.77 -8.89 6.09
CA ILE A 52 11.39 -8.36 4.78
C ILE A 52 11.24 -9.52 3.80
N ASN A 53 10.13 -9.54 3.07
CA ASN A 53 9.91 -10.52 2.01
C ASN A 53 10.65 -10.12 0.72
N ASN A 54 11.88 -10.57 0.59
CA ASN A 54 12.73 -10.28 -0.57
C ASN A 54 12.36 -11.03 -1.85
N ALA A 55 11.33 -11.87 -1.84
CA ALA A 55 10.74 -12.40 -3.07
C ALA A 55 9.82 -11.36 -3.76
N ILE A 56 9.26 -10.43 -2.98
CA ILE A 56 8.44 -9.32 -3.48
C ILE A 56 9.31 -8.07 -3.64
N PHE A 57 10.04 -7.70 -2.59
CA PHE A 57 10.95 -6.56 -2.57
C PHE A 57 12.36 -7.03 -2.93
N THR A 58 12.64 -7.15 -4.21
CA THR A 58 13.89 -7.74 -4.72
C THR A 58 15.12 -6.85 -4.48
N ASP A 59 14.93 -5.55 -4.33
CA ASP A 59 15.97 -4.57 -3.98
C ASP A 59 15.71 -4.00 -2.59
N VAL A 60 16.25 -4.66 -1.57
CA VAL A 60 16.08 -4.26 -0.16
C VAL A 60 16.87 -2.99 0.17
N ASP A 61 17.99 -2.74 -0.50
CA ASP A 61 18.75 -1.50 -0.35
C ASP A 61 17.90 -0.29 -0.79
N LEU A 62 17.26 -0.39 -1.95
CA LEU A 62 16.34 0.64 -2.45
C LEU A 62 15.14 0.82 -1.52
N LEU A 63 14.50 -0.29 -1.11
CA LEU A 63 13.37 -0.27 -0.17
C LEU A 63 13.70 0.53 1.09
N GLN A 64 14.79 0.16 1.74
CA GLN A 64 15.15 0.77 3.02
C GLN A 64 15.64 2.20 2.84
N SER A 65 16.31 2.52 1.73
CA SER A 65 16.72 3.88 1.36
C SER A 65 15.51 4.81 1.19
N ASN A 66 14.45 4.34 0.50
CA ASN A 66 13.20 5.10 0.37
C ASN A 66 12.59 5.39 1.74
N ILE A 67 12.45 4.37 2.58
CA ILE A 67 11.87 4.49 3.92
C ILE A 67 12.65 5.49 4.78
N GLU A 68 13.97 5.40 4.77
CA GLU A 68 14.84 6.32 5.52
C GLU A 68 14.75 7.76 5.03
N ALA A 69 14.70 7.96 3.70
CA ALA A 69 14.52 9.29 3.12
C ALA A 69 13.19 9.90 3.54
N VAL A 70 12.09 9.13 3.42
CA VAL A 70 10.73 9.54 3.76
C VAL A 70 10.61 9.87 5.26
N THR A 71 11.01 8.96 6.12
CA THR A 71 10.86 9.13 7.58
C THR A 71 11.73 10.28 8.10
N ARG A 72 12.94 10.44 7.58
CA ARG A 72 13.83 11.57 7.89
C ARG A 72 13.22 12.91 7.44
N HIS A 73 12.65 12.97 6.24
CA HIS A 73 12.05 14.19 5.71
C HIS A 73 10.80 14.60 6.50
N ILE A 74 9.90 13.66 6.79
CA ILE A 74 8.71 13.90 7.61
C ILE A 74 9.11 14.36 9.01
N ARG A 75 10.07 13.68 9.67
CA ARG A 75 10.57 14.06 10.99
C ARG A 75 11.08 15.51 11.02
N LYS A 76 11.90 15.87 10.05
CA LYS A 76 12.43 17.23 9.93
C LYS A 76 11.33 18.29 9.79
N LYS A 77 10.25 17.98 9.05
CA LYS A 77 9.11 18.90 8.92
C LYS A 77 8.32 19.02 10.22
N LEU A 78 8.09 17.92 10.93
CA LEU A 78 7.41 17.93 12.23
C LEU A 78 8.21 18.71 13.27
N GLU A 79 9.53 18.52 13.32
CA GLU A 79 10.43 19.30 14.17
C GLU A 79 10.37 20.80 13.86
N ALA A 80 10.43 21.16 12.58
CA ALA A 80 10.35 22.56 12.15
C ALA A 80 8.99 23.21 12.44
N ALA A 81 7.90 22.41 12.47
CA ALA A 81 6.57 22.85 12.85
C ALA A 81 6.39 22.96 14.38
N GLY A 82 7.36 22.51 15.18
CA GLY A 82 7.26 22.48 16.63
C GLY A 82 6.28 21.45 17.17
N GLU A 83 6.08 20.36 16.42
CA GLU A 83 5.17 19.29 16.82
C GLU A 83 5.74 18.49 18.00
N ASP A 84 4.88 18.21 18.97
CA ASP A 84 5.20 17.35 20.10
C ASP A 84 5.06 15.86 19.72
N ASP A 85 5.71 14.96 20.47
CA ASP A 85 5.56 13.50 20.40
C ASP A 85 5.87 12.93 19.00
N ILE A 86 6.91 13.45 18.36
CA ILE A 86 7.28 13.11 16.97
C ILE A 86 7.54 11.61 16.79
N ASP A 87 8.07 10.92 17.81
CA ASP A 87 8.34 9.46 17.76
C ASP A 87 7.08 8.62 17.61
N ARG A 88 5.88 9.18 17.84
CA ARG A 88 4.60 8.54 17.56
C ARG A 88 3.96 8.99 16.24
N LYS A 89 4.48 10.05 15.62
CA LYS A 89 3.92 10.63 14.37
C LYS A 89 4.66 10.19 13.11
N VAL A 90 5.86 9.61 13.26
CA VAL A 90 6.64 9.04 12.15
C VAL A 90 7.46 7.85 12.61
N LEU A 91 7.52 6.79 11.80
CA LEU A 91 8.30 5.60 12.12
C LEU A 91 9.78 5.93 12.32
N ARG A 92 10.40 5.28 13.32
CA ARG A 92 11.84 5.37 13.60
C ARG A 92 12.49 3.99 13.48
N PHE A 93 13.32 3.82 12.47
CA PHE A 93 14.09 2.60 12.27
C PHE A 93 15.40 2.66 13.05
N ILE A 94 15.81 1.51 13.63
CA ILE A 94 16.98 1.40 14.48
C ILE A 94 18.19 0.98 13.64
N PRO A 95 19.31 1.69 13.72
CA PRO A 95 20.51 1.32 13.00
C PRO A 95 21.16 0.06 13.61
N LEU A 96 21.99 -0.61 12.82
CA LEU A 96 22.88 -1.66 13.31
C LEU A 96 23.87 -1.07 14.30
N LYS A 97 24.28 -1.89 15.28
CA LYS A 97 25.41 -1.52 16.17
C LYS A 97 26.67 -1.35 15.34
N SER A 98 27.39 -0.27 15.55
CA SER A 98 28.72 -0.12 15.00
C SER A 98 29.64 -1.17 15.63
N GLU A 99 30.28 -2.00 14.83
CA GLU A 99 31.40 -2.82 15.30
C GLU A 99 32.54 -1.89 15.67
N GLY A 100 32.81 -1.77 16.96
CA GLY A 100 33.90 -1.08 17.65
C GLY A 100 34.80 -0.14 16.84
N GLU A 101 35.10 1.02 17.43
CA GLU A 101 36.13 2.02 17.05
C GLU A 101 36.87 1.79 15.72
N LYS A 102 36.20 1.91 14.59
CA LYS A 102 36.86 2.11 13.31
C LYS A 102 36.82 3.58 12.96
N VAL A 103 37.93 4.22 13.34
CA VAL A 103 38.46 5.49 12.81
C VAL A 103 37.46 6.37 12.03
N GLU A 104 37.08 7.46 12.64
CA GLU A 104 36.18 8.56 12.19
C GLU A 104 36.50 9.18 10.82
N VAL A 105 37.50 8.73 10.12
CA VAL A 105 38.06 9.45 8.93
C VAL A 105 37.47 9.01 7.60
N LEU A 106 36.70 7.90 7.55
CA LEU A 106 36.15 7.36 6.29
C LEU A 106 34.63 7.14 6.30
N MET A 107 33.89 7.63 7.30
CA MET A 107 32.44 7.38 7.40
C MET A 107 31.62 8.44 6.67
N SER A 108 31.55 8.34 5.35
CA SER A 108 30.51 9.01 4.55
C SER A 108 29.21 8.17 4.49
N GLU A 109 29.22 6.93 4.96
CA GLU A 109 28.06 6.03 4.91
C GLU A 109 27.32 6.04 6.25
N LYS A 110 26.01 6.35 6.18
CA LYS A 110 25.10 6.22 7.33
C LYS A 110 25.02 4.75 7.76
N PRO A 111 24.94 4.46 9.07
CA PRO A 111 24.75 3.08 9.52
C PRO A 111 23.47 2.50 8.94
N LYS A 112 23.54 1.28 8.40
CA LYS A 112 22.38 0.57 7.84
C LYS A 112 21.33 0.31 8.91
N THR A 113 20.05 0.38 8.53
CA THR A 113 18.88 0.08 9.40
C THR A 113 18.27 -1.30 9.14
N TYR A 114 18.99 -2.14 8.43
CA TYR A 114 18.62 -3.54 8.18
C TYR A 114 19.87 -4.43 8.12
N CYS A 115 19.69 -5.74 8.35
CA CYS A 115 20.74 -6.74 8.19
C CYS A 115 20.28 -7.92 7.32
N LEU A 116 21.27 -8.69 6.85
CA LEU A 116 21.06 -9.95 6.16
C LEU A 116 21.63 -11.08 7.04
N GLU A 117 20.74 -11.92 7.58
CA GLU A 117 21.09 -13.07 8.40
C GLU A 117 20.45 -14.34 7.84
N ASP A 118 21.24 -15.37 7.61
CA ASP A 118 20.82 -16.66 7.05
C ASP A 118 19.96 -16.51 5.75
N GLY A 119 20.36 -15.58 4.87
CA GLY A 119 19.66 -15.31 3.62
C GLY A 119 18.33 -14.55 3.75
N LYS A 120 18.04 -14.01 4.94
CA LYS A 120 16.82 -13.26 5.25
C LYS A 120 17.16 -11.84 5.68
N TYR A 121 16.41 -10.89 5.18
CA TYR A 121 16.56 -9.48 5.54
C TYR A 121 15.68 -9.14 6.74
N TRP A 122 16.27 -8.40 7.69
CA TRP A 122 15.63 -8.01 8.94
C TRP A 122 15.81 -6.53 9.20
N ARG A 123 14.79 -5.91 9.79
CA ARG A 123 14.84 -4.53 10.25
C ARG A 123 14.13 -4.40 11.60
N VAL A 124 14.49 -3.37 12.35
CA VAL A 124 13.88 -3.05 13.64
C VAL A 124 13.40 -1.59 13.62
N SER A 125 12.18 -1.36 14.07
CA SER A 125 11.65 -0.02 14.32
C SER A 125 11.12 0.10 15.73
N VAL A 126 10.99 1.33 16.24
CA VAL A 126 10.36 1.58 17.55
C VAL A 126 8.88 1.25 17.46
N PHE A 127 8.37 0.55 18.49
CA PHE A 127 6.94 0.29 18.62
C PHE A 127 6.22 1.55 19.11
N ILE A 128 5.15 1.92 18.47
CA ILE A 128 4.34 3.09 18.83
C ILE A 128 3.33 2.66 19.88
N ASP A 129 3.57 3.05 21.13
CA ASP A 129 2.68 2.73 22.25
C ASP A 129 1.38 3.52 22.23
N ASN A 130 0.34 2.95 22.84
CA ASN A 130 -0.99 3.59 22.94
C ASN A 130 -1.55 4.04 21.59
N ALA A 131 -1.23 3.30 20.55
CA ALA A 131 -1.75 3.48 19.21
C ALA A 131 -2.63 2.30 18.81
N TYR A 132 -3.66 2.58 18.03
CA TYR A 132 -4.68 1.62 17.62
C TYR A 132 -4.80 1.63 16.11
N THR A 133 -5.00 0.46 15.51
CA THR A 133 -5.40 0.31 14.12
C THR A 133 -6.86 -0.16 14.05
N TYR A 134 -7.58 0.29 13.05
CA TYR A 134 -8.97 -0.13 12.82
C TYR A 134 -9.03 -0.97 11.54
N GLU A 135 -9.84 -2.02 11.57
CA GLU A 135 -10.17 -2.83 10.37
C GLU A 135 -11.51 -2.42 9.77
N THR A 136 -12.37 -1.80 10.58
CA THR A 136 -13.71 -1.40 10.16
C THR A 136 -13.67 -0.06 9.46
N VAL A 137 -14.24 -0.02 8.27
CA VAL A 137 -14.42 1.20 7.48
C VAL A 137 -15.81 1.78 7.77
N ASN A 138 -15.84 3.08 8.04
CA ASN A 138 -17.06 3.88 8.14
C ASN A 138 -16.78 5.29 7.57
N PRO A 139 -17.80 6.13 7.31
CA PRO A 139 -17.57 7.46 6.76
C PRO A 139 -16.63 8.34 7.59
N GLU A 140 -16.71 8.28 8.93
CA GLU A 140 -15.86 9.08 9.82
C GLU A 140 -14.39 8.70 9.66
N TYR A 141 -14.05 7.42 9.82
CA TYR A 141 -12.68 6.94 9.65
C TYR A 141 -12.16 7.07 8.22
N SER A 142 -13.04 6.97 7.23
CA SER A 142 -12.68 7.23 5.83
C SER A 142 -12.29 8.69 5.61
N GLY A 143 -12.98 9.64 6.27
CA GLY A 143 -12.60 11.04 6.24
C GLY A 143 -11.22 11.29 6.87
N TYR A 144 -10.95 10.69 8.01
CA TYR A 144 -9.62 10.74 8.64
C TYR A 144 -8.55 10.10 7.76
N ALA A 145 -8.86 8.96 7.13
CA ALA A 145 -7.95 8.31 6.19
C ALA A 145 -7.58 9.22 5.02
N GLY A 146 -8.58 9.85 4.41
CA GLY A 146 -8.34 10.79 3.32
C GLY A 146 -7.43 11.93 3.75
N GLU A 147 -7.69 12.55 4.89
CA GLU A 147 -6.85 13.63 5.43
C GLU A 147 -5.41 13.16 5.71
N ALA A 148 -5.26 11.97 6.30
CA ALA A 148 -3.93 11.42 6.64
C ALA A 148 -3.08 11.11 5.42
N PHE A 149 -3.62 10.38 4.45
CA PHE A 149 -2.88 10.04 3.23
C PHE A 149 -2.62 11.28 2.38
N GLY A 150 -3.58 12.20 2.27
CA GLY A 150 -3.35 13.47 1.59
C GLY A 150 -2.29 14.35 2.27
N ALA A 151 -2.27 14.40 3.61
CA ALA A 151 -1.24 15.11 4.36
C ALA A 151 0.13 14.41 4.26
N PHE A 152 0.16 13.09 4.22
CA PHE A 152 1.39 12.32 3.98
C PHE A 152 2.02 12.67 2.63
N GLU A 153 1.24 12.65 1.55
CA GLU A 153 1.71 13.07 0.22
C GLU A 153 2.15 14.54 0.21
N ALA A 154 1.42 15.43 0.90
CA ALA A 154 1.77 16.84 1.01
C ALA A 154 3.11 17.06 1.73
N MET A 155 3.39 16.27 2.77
CA MET A 155 4.70 16.31 3.43
C MET A 155 5.83 15.87 2.51
N LEU A 156 5.56 14.99 1.55
CA LEU A 156 6.55 14.45 0.61
C LEU A 156 6.63 15.22 -0.71
N ALA A 157 5.76 16.19 -0.96
CA ALA A 157 5.70 16.93 -2.22
C ALA A 157 7.00 17.68 -2.58
N ASP A 158 7.81 18.03 -1.59
CA ASP A 158 9.10 18.75 -1.71
C ASP A 158 10.30 17.93 -1.20
N ILE A 159 10.15 16.60 -1.10
CA ILE A 159 11.27 15.74 -0.69
C ILE A 159 12.44 15.89 -1.67
N PRO A 160 13.66 16.22 -1.17
CA PRO A 160 14.80 16.45 -2.05
C PRO A 160 15.45 15.15 -2.54
N ASP A 161 15.20 14.04 -1.85
CA ASP A 161 15.77 12.75 -2.18
C ASP A 161 15.05 12.16 -3.41
N THR A 162 15.80 11.51 -4.30
CA THR A 162 15.23 10.75 -5.41
C THR A 162 14.89 9.35 -4.93
N LEU A 163 13.61 9.01 -4.90
CA LEU A 163 13.13 7.68 -4.56
C LEU A 163 12.99 6.83 -5.83
N GLY A 164 13.22 5.52 -5.69
CA GLY A 164 12.97 4.55 -6.75
C GLY A 164 11.69 3.74 -6.53
N GLU A 165 11.27 3.01 -7.54
CA GLU A 165 10.10 2.12 -7.46
C GLU A 165 10.52 0.81 -6.78
N THR A 166 10.04 0.57 -5.55
CA THR A 166 10.32 -0.66 -4.77
C THR A 166 9.71 -1.90 -5.42
N ILE A 167 8.63 -1.72 -6.14
CA ILE A 167 8.02 -2.68 -7.05
C ILE A 167 7.87 -1.97 -8.40
N PRO A 168 8.70 -2.27 -9.40
CA PRO A 168 8.66 -1.60 -10.69
C PRO A 168 7.28 -1.68 -11.35
N ASP A 169 6.80 -0.56 -11.88
CA ASP A 169 5.51 -0.47 -12.58
C ASP A 169 4.32 -1.01 -11.76
N PHE A 170 4.33 -0.84 -10.43
CA PHE A 170 3.35 -1.47 -9.53
C PHE A 170 1.91 -1.17 -9.92
N HIS A 171 1.58 0.09 -10.16
CA HIS A 171 0.25 0.55 -10.57
C HIS A 171 0.22 1.06 -12.01
N ASN A 172 0.93 0.39 -12.92
CA ASN A 172 0.95 0.69 -14.35
C ASN A 172 -0.12 -0.15 -15.06
N MET A 173 -1.23 0.48 -15.48
CA MET A 173 -2.33 -0.22 -16.12
C MET A 173 -1.96 -0.82 -17.47
N GLU A 174 -1.11 -0.15 -18.26
CA GLU A 174 -0.63 -0.67 -19.55
C GLU A 174 0.16 -1.96 -19.37
N LEU A 175 1.00 -2.04 -18.32
CA LEU A 175 1.69 -3.28 -17.98
C LEU A 175 0.70 -4.40 -17.61
N ARG A 176 -0.33 -4.09 -16.81
CA ARG A 176 -1.31 -5.10 -16.39
C ARG A 176 -2.10 -5.66 -17.57
N LEU A 177 -2.48 -4.81 -18.53
CA LEU A 177 -3.12 -5.28 -19.78
C LEU A 177 -2.18 -6.14 -20.61
N ARG A 178 -0.90 -5.77 -20.77
CA ARG A 178 0.07 -6.63 -21.47
C ARG A 178 0.23 -7.99 -20.81
N GLN A 179 0.31 -8.03 -19.48
CA GLN A 179 0.40 -9.27 -18.70
C GLN A 179 -0.86 -10.15 -18.91
N LEU A 180 -2.04 -9.55 -18.96
CA LEU A 180 -3.27 -10.30 -19.25
C LEU A 180 -3.28 -10.86 -20.69
N VAL A 181 -2.90 -10.04 -21.68
CA VAL A 181 -2.79 -10.49 -23.09
C VAL A 181 -1.84 -11.68 -23.21
N GLU A 182 -0.72 -11.64 -22.50
CA GLU A 182 0.24 -12.74 -22.47
C GLU A 182 -0.35 -13.99 -21.79
N ALA A 183 -1.02 -13.81 -20.65
CA ALA A 183 -1.69 -14.89 -19.94
C ALA A 183 -2.76 -15.58 -20.83
N VAL A 184 -3.58 -14.78 -21.54
CA VAL A 184 -4.60 -15.29 -22.49
C VAL A 184 -3.95 -16.04 -23.64
N ARG A 185 -2.86 -15.52 -24.20
CA ARG A 185 -2.15 -16.16 -25.32
C ARG A 185 -1.55 -17.51 -24.93
N GLU A 186 -1.00 -17.60 -23.71
CA GLU A 186 -0.31 -18.80 -23.24
C GLU A 186 -1.26 -19.81 -22.60
N ASP A 187 -2.32 -19.36 -21.95
CA ASP A 187 -3.29 -20.15 -21.18
C ASP A 187 -2.63 -21.31 -20.41
N LYS A 188 -1.62 -20.98 -19.62
CA LYS A 188 -0.74 -21.96 -18.96
C LYS A 188 -1.48 -23.01 -18.15
N ALA A 189 -2.59 -22.64 -17.55
CA ALA A 189 -3.42 -23.55 -16.76
C ALA A 189 -4.54 -24.21 -17.57
N GLY A 190 -4.71 -23.88 -18.86
CA GLY A 190 -5.76 -24.43 -19.73
C GLY A 190 -7.18 -24.01 -19.32
N ARG A 191 -7.32 -22.91 -18.57
CA ARG A 191 -8.60 -22.50 -17.96
C ARG A 191 -9.53 -21.74 -18.91
N LEU A 192 -9.03 -21.24 -20.03
CA LEU A 192 -9.85 -20.57 -21.05
C LEU A 192 -10.58 -21.57 -21.96
N HIS A 193 -10.13 -22.82 -22.00
CA HIS A 193 -10.71 -23.90 -22.78
C HIS A 193 -11.50 -24.86 -21.90
N THR A 194 -12.49 -24.31 -21.18
CA THR A 194 -13.39 -25.14 -20.34
C THR A 194 -14.48 -25.83 -21.17
N ASP A 195 -14.81 -27.08 -20.82
CA ASP A 195 -15.96 -27.82 -21.39
C ASP A 195 -17.31 -27.30 -20.86
N ASP A 196 -17.29 -26.53 -19.74
CA ASP A 196 -18.49 -25.87 -19.20
C ASP A 196 -18.81 -24.63 -20.02
N LYS A 197 -19.90 -24.72 -20.80
CA LYS A 197 -20.34 -23.63 -21.68
C LYS A 197 -20.70 -22.37 -20.91
N THR A 198 -21.20 -22.46 -19.67
CA THR A 198 -21.60 -21.31 -18.84
C THR A 198 -20.36 -20.59 -18.35
N GLU A 199 -19.38 -21.34 -17.84
CA GLU A 199 -18.11 -20.78 -17.41
C GLU A 199 -17.36 -20.16 -18.60
N GLY A 200 -17.28 -20.85 -19.73
CA GLY A 200 -16.63 -20.32 -20.93
C GLY A 200 -17.24 -19.03 -21.44
N GLN A 201 -18.57 -18.90 -21.41
CA GLN A 201 -19.27 -17.66 -21.77
C GLN A 201 -18.98 -16.54 -20.78
N GLU A 202 -18.86 -16.83 -19.49
CA GLU A 202 -18.52 -15.86 -18.47
C GLU A 202 -17.10 -15.34 -18.62
N LEU A 203 -16.11 -16.24 -18.80
CA LEU A 203 -14.73 -15.85 -19.03
C LEU A 203 -14.58 -14.96 -20.26
N HIS A 204 -15.30 -15.29 -21.33
CA HIS A 204 -15.33 -14.47 -22.54
C HIS A 204 -15.90 -13.08 -22.29
N LYS A 205 -17.00 -12.99 -21.53
CA LYS A 205 -17.61 -11.70 -21.15
C LYS A 205 -16.68 -10.83 -20.31
N ILE A 206 -15.92 -11.44 -19.40
CA ILE A 206 -14.90 -10.71 -18.62
C ILE A 206 -13.84 -10.12 -19.56
N LEU A 207 -13.37 -10.89 -20.55
CA LEU A 207 -12.40 -10.40 -21.55
C LEU A 207 -12.98 -9.27 -22.40
N GLU A 208 -14.24 -9.38 -22.83
CA GLU A 208 -14.93 -8.32 -23.59
C GLU A 208 -15.04 -7.02 -22.77
N ASP A 209 -15.37 -7.11 -21.48
CA ASP A 209 -15.43 -5.96 -20.59
C ASP A 209 -14.04 -5.32 -20.43
N ILE A 210 -13.00 -6.13 -20.26
CA ILE A 210 -11.64 -5.60 -20.14
C ILE A 210 -11.18 -4.94 -21.44
N ASP A 211 -11.44 -5.53 -22.58
CA ASP A 211 -11.11 -4.96 -23.89
C ASP A 211 -11.83 -3.61 -24.10
N LYS A 212 -13.12 -3.57 -23.76
CA LYS A 212 -13.95 -2.37 -23.91
C LYS A 212 -13.44 -1.16 -23.12
N TYR A 213 -12.95 -1.38 -21.89
CA TYR A 213 -12.57 -0.29 -20.99
C TYR A 213 -11.05 -0.11 -20.85
N GLY A 214 -10.26 -1.10 -21.25
CA GLY A 214 -8.82 -1.17 -20.99
C GLY A 214 -8.06 0.08 -21.44
N ILE A 215 -8.28 0.55 -22.67
CA ILE A 215 -7.60 1.75 -23.19
C ILE A 215 -7.96 2.98 -22.37
N GLN A 216 -9.22 3.13 -21.97
CA GLN A 216 -9.67 4.26 -21.16
C GLN A 216 -9.02 4.23 -19.75
N MET A 217 -8.76 3.04 -19.22
CA MET A 217 -8.12 2.86 -17.91
C MET A 217 -6.59 3.08 -17.96
N CYS A 218 -5.96 3.24 -19.13
CA CYS A 218 -4.57 3.68 -19.30
C CYS A 218 -4.39 5.21 -19.32
N LYS A 219 -5.40 5.98 -18.92
CA LYS A 219 -5.40 7.44 -18.97
C LYS A 219 -4.28 8.08 -18.14
N ALA A 220 -3.91 7.50 -17.01
CA ALA A 220 -2.85 8.04 -16.16
C ALA A 220 -1.50 8.04 -16.89
N GLU A 221 -1.13 6.93 -17.51
CA GLU A 221 0.10 6.78 -18.27
C GLU A 221 0.12 7.70 -19.50
N GLN A 222 -1.03 7.86 -20.17
CA GLN A 222 -1.17 8.80 -21.27
C GLN A 222 -0.95 10.24 -20.81
N LEU A 223 -1.64 10.70 -19.77
CA LEU A 223 -1.49 12.06 -19.23
C LEU A 223 -0.06 12.34 -18.78
N HIS A 224 0.63 11.34 -18.23
CA HIS A 224 2.03 11.47 -17.85
C HIS A 224 2.93 11.67 -19.06
N ARG A 225 2.78 10.87 -20.12
CA ARG A 225 3.53 11.04 -21.38
C ARG A 225 3.29 12.41 -22.04
N GLU A 226 2.10 12.96 -21.86
CA GLU A 226 1.75 14.29 -22.32
C GLU A 226 2.31 15.42 -21.42
N GLY A 227 3.00 15.09 -20.34
CA GLY A 227 3.55 16.04 -19.36
C GLY A 227 2.47 16.74 -18.50
N LYS A 228 1.26 16.23 -18.48
CA LYS A 228 0.13 16.81 -17.73
C LYS A 228 -0.02 16.24 -16.31
N LEU A 229 0.41 15.00 -16.09
CA LEU A 229 0.31 14.32 -14.81
C LEU A 229 1.70 14.06 -14.25
N PRO A 230 2.10 14.72 -13.15
CA PRO A 230 3.39 14.47 -12.52
C PRO A 230 3.37 13.17 -11.73
N LYS A 231 4.53 12.52 -11.58
CA LYS A 231 4.71 11.52 -10.51
C LYS A 231 4.87 12.24 -9.17
N ARG A 232 4.30 11.66 -8.13
CA ARG A 232 4.39 12.06 -6.72
C ARG A 232 4.96 10.92 -5.91
N ILE A 233 5.40 11.18 -4.70
CA ILE A 233 5.70 10.10 -3.76
C ILE A 233 4.40 9.72 -3.09
N CYS A 234 3.95 8.49 -3.36
CA CYS A 234 2.70 7.91 -2.88
C CYS A 234 2.99 6.73 -1.95
N HIS A 235 2.02 6.39 -1.11
CA HIS A 235 2.10 5.22 -0.22
C HIS A 235 1.93 3.90 -0.99
N CYS A 236 1.02 3.88 -1.96
CA CYS A 236 0.72 2.76 -2.87
C CYS A 236 0.15 1.48 -2.21
N ASP A 237 -0.22 1.53 -0.94
CA ASP A 237 -0.97 0.48 -0.22
C ASP A 237 -1.84 1.14 0.87
N THR A 238 -2.80 1.94 0.44
CA THR A 238 -3.65 2.73 1.33
C THR A 238 -4.80 1.89 1.85
N LYS A 239 -4.71 1.55 3.13
CA LYS A 239 -5.74 0.82 3.88
C LYS A 239 -5.93 1.49 5.23
N VAL A 240 -7.12 1.34 5.82
CA VAL A 240 -7.38 1.88 7.17
C VAL A 240 -6.40 1.33 8.21
N ASN A 241 -6.02 0.06 8.10
CA ASN A 241 -5.07 -0.56 9.01
C ASN A 241 -3.60 -0.17 8.77
N ASN A 242 -3.29 0.62 7.73
CA ASN A 242 -1.97 1.24 7.53
C ASN A 242 -1.89 2.66 8.15
N MET A 243 -2.85 2.97 9.01
CA MET A 243 -2.83 4.17 9.85
C MET A 243 -2.98 3.80 11.32
N MET A 244 -2.27 4.53 12.16
CA MET A 244 -2.43 4.45 13.60
C MET A 244 -3.19 5.65 14.15
N PHE A 245 -4.02 5.39 15.14
CA PHE A 245 -4.85 6.38 15.82
C PHE A 245 -4.51 6.42 17.31
N ASP A 246 -4.67 7.56 17.95
CA ASP A 246 -4.60 7.66 19.40
C ASP A 246 -5.89 7.15 20.07
N LYS A 247 -5.91 7.20 21.40
CA LYS A 247 -7.07 6.79 22.20
C LYS A 247 -8.34 7.63 21.95
N ASP A 248 -8.18 8.83 21.40
CA ASP A 248 -9.27 9.76 21.11
C ASP A 248 -9.73 9.67 19.63
N GLY A 249 -9.17 8.70 18.88
CA GLY A 249 -9.49 8.45 17.48
C GLY A 249 -8.81 9.41 16.50
N LYS A 250 -7.82 10.20 16.94
CA LYS A 250 -7.05 11.07 16.05
C LYS A 250 -5.92 10.28 15.39
N ILE A 251 -5.62 10.65 14.16
CA ILE A 251 -4.52 10.05 13.40
C ILE A 251 -3.20 10.40 14.05
N LEU A 252 -2.37 9.39 14.25
CA LEU A 252 -1.00 9.53 14.74
C LEU A 252 0.01 9.40 13.59
N CYS A 253 -0.02 8.28 12.88
CA CYS A 253 1.07 7.88 12.00
C CYS A 253 0.55 7.02 10.85
N VAL A 254 1.10 7.23 9.65
CA VAL A 254 0.99 6.32 8.52
C VAL A 254 2.11 5.28 8.65
N ILE A 255 1.77 4.01 8.51
CA ILE A 255 2.69 2.87 8.67
C ILE A 255 2.72 2.01 7.43
N ASP A 256 3.56 0.96 7.42
CA ASP A 256 3.76 0.04 6.29
C ASP A 256 4.27 0.73 5.02
N LEU A 257 5.44 1.38 5.16
CA LEU A 257 6.03 2.22 4.13
C LEU A 257 6.76 1.45 3.01
N ASP A 258 6.58 0.15 2.91
CA ASP A 258 7.33 -0.71 1.97
C ASP A 258 7.02 -0.42 0.50
N THR A 259 5.85 0.12 0.24
CA THR A 259 5.39 0.49 -1.10
C THR A 259 5.47 1.99 -1.37
N VAL A 260 6.14 2.75 -0.49
CA VAL A 260 6.32 4.19 -0.71
C VAL A 260 7.32 4.42 -1.85
N MET A 261 6.79 4.92 -2.97
CA MET A 261 7.55 5.08 -4.21
C MET A 261 6.95 6.17 -5.12
N PRO A 262 7.67 6.57 -6.18
CA PRO A 262 7.08 7.43 -7.21
C PRO A 262 5.89 6.77 -7.90
N SER A 263 4.74 7.43 -7.85
CA SER A 263 3.50 7.01 -8.52
C SER A 263 2.63 8.22 -8.85
N TYR A 264 1.38 8.01 -9.22
CA TYR A 264 0.39 9.07 -9.36
C TYR A 264 -0.47 9.13 -8.10
N VAL A 265 -0.97 10.30 -7.72
CA VAL A 265 -1.92 10.46 -6.60
C VAL A 265 -3.13 9.53 -6.70
N PHE A 266 -3.41 9.05 -7.90
CA PHE A 266 -4.46 8.07 -8.15
C PHE A 266 -4.22 6.74 -7.46
N SER A 267 -2.95 6.38 -7.18
CA SER A 267 -2.60 5.16 -6.45
C SER A 267 -3.17 5.19 -5.03
N ASP A 268 -2.93 6.26 -4.30
CA ASP A 268 -3.39 6.36 -2.92
C ASP A 268 -4.90 6.59 -2.84
N PHE A 269 -5.43 7.45 -3.70
CA PHE A 269 -6.86 7.71 -3.75
C PHE A 269 -7.69 6.50 -4.17
N GLY A 270 -7.27 5.82 -5.23
CA GLY A 270 -8.02 4.72 -5.82
C GLY A 270 -7.92 3.43 -5.02
N ASP A 271 -6.75 3.09 -4.48
CA ASP A 271 -6.54 1.86 -3.72
C ASP A 271 -7.33 1.87 -2.41
N PHE A 272 -7.37 3.00 -1.70
CA PHE A 272 -8.23 3.13 -0.52
C PHE A 272 -9.70 2.85 -0.86
N LEU A 273 -10.23 3.52 -1.89
CA LEU A 273 -11.64 3.40 -2.25
C LEU A 273 -11.99 2.00 -2.77
N ARG A 274 -11.08 1.32 -3.45
CA ARG A 274 -11.29 -0.06 -3.91
C ARG A 274 -11.65 -1.02 -2.76
N THR A 275 -11.00 -0.85 -1.63
CA THR A 275 -11.26 -1.70 -0.45
C THR A 275 -12.32 -1.12 0.46
N ALA A 276 -12.28 0.19 0.72
CA ALA A 276 -13.13 0.85 1.69
C ALA A 276 -14.56 1.08 1.20
N ALA A 277 -14.75 1.41 -0.09
CA ALA A 277 -16.07 1.66 -0.66
C ALA A 277 -16.78 0.39 -1.15
N ASN A 278 -16.20 -0.80 -0.95
CA ASN A 278 -16.88 -2.07 -1.20
C ASN A 278 -17.45 -2.60 0.13
N PRO A 279 -18.77 -2.78 0.25
CA PRO A 279 -19.39 -3.27 1.48
C PRO A 279 -19.02 -4.70 1.87
N VAL A 280 -18.44 -5.46 0.94
CA VAL A 280 -18.01 -6.84 1.15
C VAL A 280 -16.52 -7.00 0.85
N ALA A 281 -15.90 -8.05 1.40
CA ALA A 281 -14.51 -8.38 1.11
C ALA A 281 -14.29 -8.65 -0.39
N GLU A 282 -13.09 -8.37 -0.91
CA GLU A 282 -12.74 -8.55 -2.33
C GLU A 282 -12.85 -10.00 -2.81
N ASP A 283 -12.82 -10.97 -1.89
CA ASP A 283 -12.98 -12.40 -2.14
C ASP A 283 -14.38 -12.93 -1.80
N SER A 284 -15.34 -12.03 -1.56
CA SER A 284 -16.72 -12.42 -1.32
C SER A 284 -17.40 -12.87 -2.61
N PRO A 285 -18.07 -14.02 -2.62
CA PRO A 285 -18.87 -14.47 -3.75
C PRO A 285 -20.26 -13.81 -3.85
N GLU A 286 -20.64 -13.00 -2.85
CA GLU A 286 -21.95 -12.33 -2.74
C GLU A 286 -21.99 -11.08 -3.65
N LEU A 287 -21.99 -11.31 -4.97
CA LEU A 287 -21.94 -10.24 -5.97
C LEU A 287 -23.12 -9.26 -5.94
N ASP A 288 -24.27 -9.69 -5.43
CA ASP A 288 -25.45 -8.85 -5.22
C ASP A 288 -25.23 -7.77 -4.17
N LYS A 289 -24.29 -7.99 -3.24
CA LYS A 289 -23.90 -7.02 -2.21
C LYS A 289 -22.75 -6.10 -2.63
N VAL A 290 -22.08 -6.40 -3.73
CA VAL A 290 -20.99 -5.55 -4.23
C VAL A 290 -21.58 -4.28 -4.83
N ASP A 291 -21.27 -3.15 -4.20
CA ASP A 291 -21.66 -1.81 -4.65
C ASP A 291 -20.56 -0.80 -4.26
N PHE A 292 -20.45 0.29 -4.99
CA PHE A 292 -19.52 1.36 -4.65
C PHE A 292 -20.20 2.38 -3.73
N ASP A 293 -19.79 2.41 -2.46
CA ASP A 293 -20.39 3.26 -1.43
C ASP A 293 -20.01 4.74 -1.61
N MET A 294 -20.99 5.56 -1.98
CA MET A 294 -20.82 6.99 -2.18
C MET A 294 -20.62 7.79 -0.89
N GLU A 295 -21.09 7.32 0.26
CA GLU A 295 -20.85 8.02 1.54
C GLU A 295 -19.40 7.86 1.98
N ILE A 296 -18.83 6.67 1.79
CA ILE A 296 -17.38 6.43 1.96
C ILE A 296 -16.57 7.29 0.98
N PHE A 297 -16.95 7.29 -0.31
CA PHE A 297 -16.29 8.14 -1.32
C PHE A 297 -16.30 9.61 -0.92
N LYS A 298 -17.44 10.17 -0.55
CA LYS A 298 -17.58 11.58 -0.17
C LYS A 298 -16.75 11.93 1.07
N ALA A 299 -16.79 11.07 2.07
CA ALA A 299 -16.05 11.30 3.32
C ALA A 299 -14.53 11.27 3.08
N PHE A 300 -14.04 10.23 2.40
CA PHE A 300 -12.63 10.10 2.03
C PHE A 300 -12.17 11.27 1.17
N THR A 301 -12.93 11.61 0.12
CA THR A 301 -12.59 12.69 -0.81
C THR A 301 -12.49 14.04 -0.10
N ARG A 302 -13.39 14.38 0.83
CA ARG A 302 -13.28 15.62 1.62
C ARG A 302 -11.97 15.67 2.40
N GLY A 303 -11.64 14.58 3.10
CA GLY A 303 -10.39 14.49 3.85
C GLY A 303 -9.17 14.60 2.93
N TYR A 304 -9.19 13.85 1.82
CA TYR A 304 -8.08 13.83 0.87
C TYR A 304 -7.84 15.20 0.23
N LEU A 305 -8.89 15.88 -0.23
CA LEU A 305 -8.78 17.25 -0.77
C LEU A 305 -8.28 18.27 0.26
N LYS A 306 -8.64 18.08 1.54
CA LYS A 306 -8.10 18.91 2.63
C LYS A 306 -6.60 18.66 2.81
N GLY A 307 -6.18 17.39 2.87
CA GLY A 307 -4.76 17.01 3.05
C GLY A 307 -3.89 17.39 1.86
N THR A 308 -4.38 17.22 0.64
CA THR A 308 -3.62 17.48 -0.61
C THR A 308 -3.67 18.93 -1.09
N LYS A 309 -4.41 19.80 -0.42
CA LYS A 309 -4.59 21.22 -0.79
C LYS A 309 -3.29 21.95 -1.14
N PRO A 310 -2.13 21.71 -0.46
CA PRO A 310 -0.90 22.43 -0.77
C PRO A 310 -0.30 22.14 -2.15
N PHE A 311 -0.61 21.01 -2.78
CA PHE A 311 0.11 20.58 -3.99
C PHE A 311 -0.76 20.05 -5.14
N LEU A 312 -1.99 19.59 -4.86
CA LEU A 312 -2.84 18.92 -5.85
C LEU A 312 -3.19 19.86 -7.01
N THR A 313 -2.84 19.45 -8.21
CA THR A 313 -3.14 20.21 -9.42
C THR A 313 -4.59 20.02 -9.89
N PRO A 314 -5.16 20.95 -10.69
CA PRO A 314 -6.50 20.79 -11.25
C PRO A 314 -6.68 19.48 -12.02
N ILE A 315 -5.69 19.07 -12.81
CA ILE A 315 -5.77 17.83 -13.60
C ILE A 315 -5.79 16.58 -12.70
N GLU A 316 -5.05 16.58 -11.59
CA GLU A 316 -5.10 15.52 -10.62
C GLU A 316 -6.47 15.46 -9.96
N ARG A 317 -6.99 16.60 -9.50
CA ARG A 317 -8.30 16.71 -8.85
C ARG A 317 -9.46 16.26 -9.73
N GLU A 318 -9.52 16.75 -10.98
CA GLU A 318 -10.58 16.42 -11.95
C GLU A 318 -10.62 14.93 -12.31
N ASN A 319 -9.49 14.22 -12.15
CA ASN A 319 -9.37 12.80 -12.46
C ASN A 319 -9.46 11.87 -11.24
N LEU A 320 -9.82 12.35 -10.05
CA LEU A 320 -10.07 11.50 -8.90
C LEU A 320 -11.21 10.48 -9.11
N PRO A 321 -12.34 10.82 -9.80
CA PRO A 321 -13.35 9.82 -10.15
C PRO A 321 -12.83 8.70 -11.06
N TYR A 322 -11.91 9.03 -11.97
CA TYR A 322 -11.22 8.02 -12.78
C TYR A 322 -10.40 7.08 -11.91
N ALA A 323 -9.67 7.59 -10.90
CA ALA A 323 -8.89 6.77 -9.98
C ALA A 323 -9.77 5.77 -9.21
N ALA A 324 -10.97 6.18 -8.78
CA ALA A 324 -11.94 5.31 -8.12
C ALA A 324 -12.42 4.15 -9.01
N CYS A 325 -12.43 4.35 -10.34
CA CYS A 325 -12.74 3.29 -11.31
C CYS A 325 -11.51 2.46 -11.68
N LEU A 326 -10.34 3.10 -11.80
CA LEU A 326 -9.09 2.46 -12.23
C LEU A 326 -8.71 1.30 -11.32
N PHE A 327 -8.77 1.47 -10.01
CA PHE A 327 -8.22 0.50 -9.07
C PHE A 327 -9.00 -0.82 -9.01
N PRO A 328 -10.34 -0.86 -8.91
CA PRO A 328 -11.07 -2.11 -9.04
C PRO A 328 -10.85 -2.76 -10.42
N PHE A 329 -10.80 -1.97 -11.51
CA PHE A 329 -10.53 -2.50 -12.84
C PHE A 329 -9.13 -3.12 -12.94
N MET A 330 -8.10 -2.42 -12.50
CA MET A 330 -6.72 -2.91 -12.50
C MET A 330 -6.58 -4.18 -11.68
N GLN A 331 -7.22 -4.25 -10.52
CA GLN A 331 -7.15 -5.42 -9.66
C GLN A 331 -7.90 -6.61 -10.25
N ALA A 332 -9.03 -6.38 -10.92
CA ALA A 332 -9.72 -7.42 -11.69
C ALA A 332 -8.83 -7.99 -12.78
N VAL A 333 -8.15 -7.15 -13.55
CA VAL A 333 -7.19 -7.59 -14.59
C VAL A 333 -6.06 -8.42 -14.00
N ARG A 334 -5.52 -8.03 -12.85
CA ARG A 334 -4.43 -8.75 -12.17
C ARG A 334 -4.90 -10.12 -11.65
N PHE A 335 -6.05 -10.19 -10.99
CA PHE A 335 -6.60 -11.46 -10.50
C PHE A 335 -6.94 -12.39 -11.65
N PHE A 336 -7.48 -11.85 -12.75
CA PHE A 336 -7.84 -12.66 -13.89
C PHE A 336 -6.61 -13.21 -14.62
N ALA A 337 -5.57 -12.40 -14.81
CA ALA A 337 -4.32 -12.85 -15.38
C ALA A 337 -3.67 -13.95 -14.53
N ASP A 338 -3.69 -13.81 -13.20
CA ASP A 338 -3.15 -14.81 -12.28
C ASP A 338 -3.98 -16.11 -12.30
N TYR A 339 -5.32 -16.00 -12.37
CA TYR A 339 -6.20 -17.16 -12.54
C TYR A 339 -5.85 -17.95 -13.82
N ILE A 340 -5.70 -17.28 -14.96
CA ILE A 340 -5.33 -17.91 -16.24
C ILE A 340 -3.94 -18.53 -16.15
N ASN A 341 -3.01 -17.94 -15.42
CA ASN A 341 -1.65 -18.45 -15.22
C ASN A 341 -1.54 -19.58 -14.18
N GLY A 342 -2.65 -19.96 -13.51
CA GLY A 342 -2.69 -21.06 -12.53
C GLY A 342 -2.39 -20.62 -11.10
N ASP A 343 -2.75 -19.38 -10.73
CA ASP A 343 -2.68 -18.84 -9.36
C ASP A 343 -1.25 -18.83 -8.77
N THR A 344 -0.33 -18.26 -9.53
CA THR A 344 1.11 -18.26 -9.19
C THR A 344 1.54 -17.06 -8.34
N TYR A 345 0.80 -15.96 -8.38
CA TYR A 345 1.15 -14.72 -7.68
C TYR A 345 0.39 -14.56 -6.36
N TYR A 346 -0.94 -14.66 -6.38
CA TYR A 346 -1.75 -14.49 -5.18
C TYR A 346 -1.96 -15.79 -4.44
N LYS A 347 -1.91 -15.74 -3.10
CA LYS A 347 -2.31 -16.87 -2.27
C LYS A 347 -3.79 -17.16 -2.44
N ILE A 348 -4.14 -18.39 -2.78
CA ILE A 348 -5.52 -18.85 -2.93
C ILE A 348 -5.92 -19.79 -1.79
N LYS A 349 -7.21 -19.85 -1.47
CA LYS A 349 -7.82 -20.75 -0.49
C LYS A 349 -8.51 -21.96 -1.19
N TYR A 350 -8.88 -21.79 -2.46
CA TYR A 350 -9.56 -22.79 -3.30
C TYR A 350 -9.33 -22.44 -4.80
N PRO A 351 -9.53 -23.37 -5.74
CA PRO A 351 -9.11 -23.20 -7.14
C PRO A 351 -9.67 -21.98 -7.87
N GLU A 352 -10.93 -21.58 -7.58
CA GLU A 352 -11.60 -20.44 -8.25
C GLU A 352 -11.44 -19.12 -7.50
N HIS A 353 -10.59 -19.06 -6.48
CA HIS A 353 -10.50 -17.90 -5.60
C HIS A 353 -10.18 -16.60 -6.34
N ASN A 354 -9.22 -16.62 -7.27
CA ASN A 354 -8.89 -15.44 -8.07
C ASN A 354 -9.99 -15.10 -9.09
N LEU A 355 -10.76 -16.09 -9.58
CA LEU A 355 -11.91 -15.82 -10.43
C LEU A 355 -13.06 -15.15 -9.63
N VAL A 356 -13.30 -15.57 -8.40
CA VAL A 356 -14.25 -14.91 -7.48
C VAL A 356 -13.84 -13.45 -7.24
N ARG A 357 -12.57 -13.21 -6.95
CA ARG A 357 -12.03 -11.87 -6.82
C ARG A 357 -12.20 -11.04 -8.10
N THR A 358 -11.94 -11.62 -9.25
CA THR A 358 -12.14 -10.95 -10.55
C THR A 358 -13.59 -10.50 -10.72
N ARG A 359 -14.55 -11.38 -10.47
CA ARG A 359 -16.00 -11.09 -10.55
C ARG A 359 -16.39 -9.92 -9.60
N ASN A 360 -15.91 -9.99 -8.38
CA ASN A 360 -16.13 -8.95 -7.36
C ASN A 360 -15.62 -7.60 -7.84
N GLN A 361 -14.38 -7.53 -8.31
CA GLN A 361 -13.76 -6.29 -8.73
C GLN A 361 -14.32 -5.72 -10.04
N ILE A 362 -14.72 -6.55 -11.00
CA ILE A 362 -15.46 -6.11 -12.21
C ILE A 362 -16.81 -5.52 -11.81
N LYS A 363 -17.53 -6.17 -10.89
CA LYS A 363 -18.80 -5.66 -10.40
C LYS A 363 -18.64 -4.31 -9.69
N LEU A 364 -17.62 -4.17 -8.86
CA LEU A 364 -17.28 -2.92 -8.17
C LEU A 364 -16.91 -1.81 -9.17
N PHE A 365 -16.13 -2.13 -10.19
CA PHE A 365 -15.78 -1.21 -11.27
C PHE A 365 -17.03 -0.68 -11.97
N HIS A 366 -17.96 -1.54 -12.37
CA HIS A 366 -19.20 -1.10 -13.01
C HIS A 366 -20.07 -0.24 -12.11
N SER A 367 -20.13 -0.57 -10.81
CA SER A 367 -20.84 0.25 -9.84
C SER A 367 -20.21 1.64 -9.70
N ALA A 368 -18.88 1.73 -9.58
CA ALA A 368 -18.15 2.99 -9.54
C ALA A 368 -18.34 3.80 -10.83
N LEU A 369 -18.21 3.14 -11.99
CA LEU A 369 -18.37 3.80 -13.31
C LEU A 369 -19.73 4.44 -13.47
N GLY A 370 -20.80 3.77 -13.02
CA GLY A 370 -22.16 4.31 -13.04
C GLY A 370 -22.37 5.54 -12.15
N LYS A 371 -21.48 5.73 -11.15
CA LYS A 371 -21.54 6.84 -10.18
C LYS A 371 -20.58 8.00 -10.50
N VAL A 372 -19.80 7.90 -11.58
CA VAL A 372 -18.84 8.96 -11.99
C VAL A 372 -19.47 10.35 -12.09
N PRO A 373 -20.68 10.55 -12.68
CA PRO A 373 -21.30 11.86 -12.73
C PRO A 373 -21.51 12.47 -11.33
N GLN A 374 -21.97 11.66 -10.36
CA GLN A 374 -22.17 12.08 -8.96
C GLN A 374 -20.84 12.39 -8.26
N MET A 375 -19.77 11.62 -8.56
CA MET A 375 -18.44 11.88 -8.04
C MET A 375 -17.89 13.22 -8.56
N MET A 376 -18.07 13.49 -9.84
CA MET A 376 -17.63 14.75 -10.48
C MET A 376 -18.35 15.97 -9.89
N GLU A 377 -19.67 15.89 -9.75
CA GLU A 377 -20.48 16.93 -9.11
C GLU A 377 -19.97 17.20 -7.69
N PHE A 378 -19.81 16.15 -6.88
CA PHE A 378 -19.32 16.28 -5.51
C PHE A 378 -17.92 16.92 -5.42
N ILE A 379 -16.97 16.51 -6.27
CA ILE A 379 -15.62 17.09 -6.29
C ILE A 379 -15.63 18.56 -6.71
N THR A 380 -16.51 18.93 -7.65
CA THR A 380 -16.67 20.32 -8.09
C THR A 380 -17.17 21.20 -6.95
N ASP A 381 -18.10 20.70 -6.13
CA ASP A 381 -18.70 21.43 -5.01
C ASP A 381 -17.84 21.44 -3.76
N CYS A 382 -16.84 20.56 -3.64
CA CYS A 382 -15.87 20.56 -2.54
C CYS A 382 -14.88 21.73 -2.69
N HIS A 383 -14.97 22.73 -1.82
CA HIS A 383 -14.09 23.90 -1.78
C HIS A 383 -12.96 23.76 -0.75
#